data_59b9a721de5688675b0063f84706269a
#
_entry.id   59b9a721de5688675b0063f84706269a
#
_cell.length_a   1.000
_cell.length_b   1.000
_cell.length_c   1.000
_cell.angle_alpha   90.00
_cell.angle_beta   90.00
_cell.angle_gamma   90.00
#
_symmetry.space_group_name_H-M   'P 1'
#
loop_
_entity.id
_entity.type
_entity.pdbx_description
1 polymer ?
#
loop_
_entity_poly.entity_id
_entity_poly.type
_entity_poly.pdbx_seq_one_letter_code
_entity_poly.pdbx_strand_id
1 'polypeptide(L)'
;HHSSGIATITFCWNKHNGIAFPVDYRGRDAEGELIPGMDAAIIREALREFFETYQGRLTYHSIAFDVYILIYQLFMQHILDTEGLLHGLEVMLRSWDCTKLIAYLATNSCAGNRLDLKSNSHEFSGNYSLGEEIKDVTQIELFRLLEYNLIDGLSTWFVKEKYEPIMIQDNQLQIYEEIFKPAIKDIIQMQLTGMPVNMPRSIEVNNHLTTEQERLLQKILADPII
;
A
#
# COMPACT_ATOMS: atom_id res chain seq x y z
N HIS A 1 9.76 5.11 -0.18
CA HIS A 1 8.99 4.12 0.57
C HIS A 1 9.87 3.15 1.37
N HIS A 2 11.05 2.79 0.90
CA HIS A 2 11.94 1.85 1.59
C HIS A 2 12.47 2.34 2.94
N SER A 3 12.56 3.63 3.15
CA SER A 3 13.12 4.24 4.38
C SER A 3 12.09 4.60 5.45
N SER A 4 10.80 4.55 5.14
CA SER A 4 9.78 5.15 6.01
C SER A 4 9.22 4.23 7.09
N GLY A 5 9.57 2.94 7.12
CA GLY A 5 9.05 2.02 8.12
C GLY A 5 7.55 1.68 7.97
N ILE A 6 7.00 1.05 9.00
CA ILE A 6 5.57 0.75 9.13
C ILE A 6 5.01 1.70 10.18
N ALA A 7 4.29 2.73 9.75
CA ALA A 7 3.75 3.71 10.70
C ALA A 7 2.76 3.05 11.68
N THR A 8 1.69 2.51 11.16
CA THR A 8 0.63 1.81 11.91
C THR A 8 0.18 0.58 11.14
N ILE A 9 -0.45 -0.37 11.81
CA ILE A 9 -1.03 -1.57 11.21
C ILE A 9 -2.41 -1.85 11.79
N THR A 10 -3.27 -2.45 10.97
CA THR A 10 -4.65 -2.80 11.36
C THR A 10 -4.94 -4.25 11.01
N PHE A 11 -5.62 -4.95 11.93
CA PHE A 11 -6.20 -6.26 11.69
C PHE A 11 -7.70 -6.21 12.00
N CYS A 12 -8.51 -6.68 11.05
CA CYS A 12 -9.95 -6.81 11.22
C CYS A 12 -10.37 -8.26 10.98
N TRP A 13 -11.28 -8.80 11.81
CA TRP A 13 -11.78 -10.17 11.68
C TRP A 13 -13.28 -10.24 11.34
N ASN A 14 -13.91 -9.10 11.19
CA ASN A 14 -15.20 -8.88 10.53
C ASN A 14 -15.37 -7.38 10.27
N LYS A 15 -16.49 -6.97 9.66
CA LYS A 15 -16.74 -5.56 9.31
C LYS A 15 -17.04 -4.62 10.49
N HIS A 16 -17.11 -5.14 11.72
CA HIS A 16 -17.42 -4.37 12.91
C HIS A 16 -16.33 -4.42 13.98
N ASN A 17 -15.38 -5.34 13.86
CA ASN A 17 -14.37 -5.57 14.86
C ASN A 17 -12.97 -5.67 14.25
N GLY A 18 -12.07 -4.94 14.86
CA GLY A 18 -10.67 -4.91 14.48
C GLY A 18 -9.82 -4.23 15.54
N ILE A 19 -8.53 -4.18 15.31
CA ILE A 19 -7.55 -3.50 16.13
C ILE A 19 -6.59 -2.73 15.23
N ALA A 20 -6.27 -1.50 15.58
CA ALA A 20 -5.21 -0.71 14.97
C ALA A 20 -4.21 -0.32 16.04
N PHE A 21 -2.92 -0.42 15.72
CA PHE A 21 -1.85 -0.05 16.64
C PHE A 21 -0.64 0.51 15.89
N PRO A 22 0.17 1.37 16.56
CA PRO A 22 1.37 1.90 15.97
C PRO A 22 2.49 0.84 15.96
N VAL A 23 3.34 0.90 14.95
CA VAL A 23 4.58 0.12 14.89
C VAL A 23 5.78 1.07 15.10
N ASP A 24 6.09 1.90 14.11
CA ASP A 24 7.22 2.84 14.17
C ASP A 24 6.80 4.26 14.57
N TYR A 25 5.55 4.63 14.32
CA TYR A 25 5.04 5.98 14.55
C TYR A 25 4.35 6.10 15.91
N ARG A 26 4.77 7.10 16.72
CA ARG A 26 4.20 7.41 18.04
C ARG A 26 3.63 8.82 18.13
N GLY A 27 3.70 9.59 17.06
CA GLY A 27 3.32 11.00 17.04
C GLY A 27 4.53 11.93 17.11
N ARG A 28 4.26 13.17 17.48
CA ARG A 28 5.28 14.21 17.68
C ARG A 28 5.24 14.71 19.12
N ASP A 29 6.37 15.10 19.63
CA ASP A 29 6.48 15.77 20.93
C ASP A 29 6.04 17.25 20.86
N ALA A 30 6.19 17.97 21.99
CA ALA A 30 5.81 19.38 22.08
C ALA A 30 6.70 20.29 21.19
N GLU A 31 7.89 19.86 20.87
CA GLU A 31 8.86 20.53 20.01
C GLU A 31 8.64 20.21 18.52
N GLY A 32 7.72 19.27 18.21
CA GLY A 32 7.37 18.85 16.85
C GLY A 32 8.28 17.77 16.27
N GLU A 33 9.18 17.18 17.08
CA GLU A 33 10.02 16.06 16.67
C GLU A 33 9.27 14.73 16.76
N LEU A 34 9.64 13.77 15.89
CA LEU A 34 9.03 12.44 15.88
C LEU A 34 9.40 11.66 17.14
N ILE A 35 8.38 11.18 17.86
CA ILE A 35 8.57 10.29 19.01
C ILE A 35 8.96 8.91 18.50
N PRO A 36 10.13 8.36 18.84
CA PRO A 36 10.55 7.05 18.39
C PRO A 36 9.71 5.94 19.02
N GLY A 37 9.36 4.92 18.24
CA GLY A 37 8.73 3.69 18.72
C GLY A 37 9.77 2.82 19.44
N MET A 38 9.95 2.98 20.74
CA MET A 38 10.92 2.22 21.52
C MET A 38 10.68 0.70 21.52
N ASP A 39 9.45 0.28 21.30
CA ASP A 39 8.99 -1.11 21.21
C ASP A 39 8.84 -1.61 19.75
N ALA A 40 9.20 -0.78 18.77
CA ALA A 40 9.03 -1.10 17.34
C ALA A 40 9.72 -2.41 16.93
N ALA A 41 10.91 -2.69 17.46
CA ALA A 41 11.63 -3.93 17.17
C ALA A 41 10.86 -5.17 17.68
N ILE A 42 10.30 -5.09 18.88
CA ILE A 42 9.49 -6.17 19.48
C ILE A 42 8.20 -6.38 18.69
N ILE A 43 7.53 -5.29 18.29
CA ILE A 43 6.30 -5.35 17.49
C ILE A 43 6.59 -5.95 16.10
N ARG A 44 7.69 -5.56 15.46
CA ARG A 44 8.09 -6.12 14.16
C ARG A 44 8.38 -7.62 14.24
N GLU A 45 9.06 -8.08 15.29
CA GLU A 45 9.30 -9.51 15.52
C GLU A 45 7.99 -10.27 15.73
N ALA A 46 7.08 -9.75 16.56
CA ALA A 46 5.77 -10.33 16.78
C ALA A 46 4.92 -10.36 15.48
N LEU A 47 4.99 -9.33 14.65
CA LEU A 47 4.32 -9.31 13.35
C LEU A 47 4.91 -10.35 12.40
N ARG A 48 6.24 -10.49 12.36
CA ARG A 48 6.92 -11.49 11.56
C ARG A 48 6.49 -12.90 11.97
N GLU A 49 6.55 -13.22 13.27
CA GLU A 49 6.11 -14.49 13.82
C GLU A 49 4.63 -14.76 13.50
N PHE A 50 3.77 -13.74 13.64
CA PHE A 50 2.37 -13.85 13.26
C PHE A 50 2.20 -14.26 11.81
N PHE A 51 2.84 -13.56 10.86
CA PHE A 51 2.70 -13.88 9.43
C PHE A 51 3.31 -15.24 9.08
N GLU A 52 4.41 -15.65 9.70
CA GLU A 52 5.04 -16.97 9.49
C GLU A 52 4.14 -18.12 9.98
N THR A 53 3.44 -17.94 11.08
CA THR A 53 2.64 -18.99 11.75
C THR A 53 1.16 -18.99 11.34
N TYR A 54 0.60 -17.87 10.96
CA TYR A 54 -0.81 -17.76 10.62
C TYR A 54 -1.14 -18.50 9.33
N GLN A 55 -2.09 -19.45 9.39
CA GLN A 55 -2.50 -20.28 8.25
C GLN A 55 -3.84 -19.82 7.62
N GLY A 56 -4.47 -18.80 8.19
CA GLY A 56 -5.72 -18.27 7.67
C GLY A 56 -5.52 -17.42 6.42
N ARG A 57 -6.63 -17.03 5.82
CA ARG A 57 -6.62 -16.15 4.65
C ARG A 57 -6.55 -14.69 5.08
N LEU A 58 -5.59 -13.95 4.53
CA LEU A 58 -5.45 -12.51 4.72
C LEU A 58 -6.10 -11.77 3.56
N THR A 59 -6.81 -10.69 3.86
CA THR A 59 -7.48 -9.87 2.83
C THR A 59 -6.95 -8.44 2.87
N TYR A 60 -6.59 -7.93 1.71
CA TYR A 60 -6.02 -6.61 1.52
C TYR A 60 -6.88 -5.78 0.56
N HIS A 61 -6.70 -4.46 0.59
CA HIS A 61 -7.12 -3.61 -0.52
C HIS A 61 -5.88 -3.05 -1.22
N SER A 62 -5.69 -3.38 -2.51
CA SER A 62 -4.44 -3.03 -3.24
C SER A 62 -3.18 -3.73 -2.70
N ILE A 63 -3.28 -5.05 -2.54
CA ILE A 63 -2.27 -5.93 -1.92
C ILE A 63 -0.81 -5.65 -2.34
N ALA A 64 -0.57 -5.27 -3.60
CA ALA A 64 0.78 -4.99 -4.09
C ALA A 64 1.45 -3.81 -3.34
N PHE A 65 0.68 -2.92 -2.71
CA PHE A 65 1.22 -1.85 -1.87
C PHE A 65 1.57 -2.36 -0.47
N ASP A 66 0.62 -2.98 0.21
CA ASP A 66 0.79 -3.40 1.61
C ASP A 66 1.85 -4.50 1.75
N VAL A 67 1.74 -5.54 0.92
CA VAL A 67 2.66 -6.69 0.97
C VAL A 67 4.07 -6.30 0.54
N TYR A 68 4.23 -5.41 -0.42
CA TYR A 68 5.53 -4.86 -0.79
C TYR A 68 6.26 -4.23 0.40
N ILE A 69 5.56 -3.38 1.18
CA ILE A 69 6.13 -2.73 2.36
C ILE A 69 6.40 -3.76 3.46
N LEU A 70 5.46 -4.66 3.73
CA LEU A 70 5.60 -5.68 4.78
C LEU A 70 6.76 -6.63 4.50
N ILE A 71 6.94 -7.09 3.26
CA ILE A 71 8.09 -7.93 2.88
C ILE A 71 9.39 -7.17 3.14
N TYR A 72 9.50 -5.95 2.63
CA TYR A 72 10.72 -5.18 2.80
C TYR A 72 11.05 -4.90 4.28
N GLN A 73 10.06 -4.55 5.07
CA GLN A 73 10.25 -4.11 6.45
C GLN A 73 10.37 -5.25 7.48
N LEU A 74 9.80 -6.42 7.19
CA LEU A 74 9.78 -7.53 8.15
C LEU A 74 10.72 -8.69 7.76
N PHE A 75 11.00 -8.88 6.47
CA PHE A 75 11.72 -10.06 5.99
C PHE A 75 13.07 -9.73 5.35
N MET A 76 13.23 -8.53 4.76
CA MET A 76 14.49 -8.15 4.11
C MET A 76 15.38 -7.33 5.05
N GLN A 77 16.69 -7.59 5.04
CA GLN A 77 17.67 -6.81 5.78
C GLN A 77 18.14 -5.57 5.01
N HIS A 78 18.14 -5.65 3.69
CA HIS A 78 18.48 -4.57 2.77
C HIS A 78 17.87 -4.82 1.40
N ILE A 79 17.92 -3.83 0.51
CA ILE A 79 17.23 -3.88 -0.80
C ILE A 79 17.73 -5.01 -1.73
N LEU A 80 18.93 -5.53 -1.51
CA LEU A 80 19.51 -6.64 -2.29
C LEU A 80 19.38 -8.00 -1.57
N ASP A 81 18.61 -8.07 -0.50
CA ASP A 81 18.37 -9.33 0.24
C ASP A 81 17.36 -10.19 -0.50
N THR A 82 17.88 -11.02 -1.42
CA THR A 82 17.06 -11.93 -2.22
C THR A 82 16.44 -13.05 -1.39
N GLU A 83 17.13 -13.53 -0.36
CA GLU A 83 16.62 -14.61 0.50
C GLU A 83 15.43 -14.11 1.33
N GLY A 84 15.57 -12.96 1.96
CA GLY A 84 14.49 -12.31 2.70
C GLY A 84 13.30 -11.97 1.80
N LEU A 85 13.54 -11.50 0.57
CA LEU A 85 12.51 -11.24 -0.43
C LEU A 85 11.72 -12.51 -0.78
N LEU A 86 12.39 -13.59 -1.13
CA LEU A 86 11.74 -14.86 -1.53
C LEU A 86 10.97 -15.47 -0.36
N HIS A 87 11.54 -15.48 0.84
CA HIS A 87 10.87 -15.91 2.05
C HIS A 87 9.62 -15.07 2.35
N GLY A 88 9.74 -13.75 2.29
CA GLY A 88 8.61 -12.84 2.50
C GLY A 88 7.49 -13.06 1.47
N LEU A 89 7.81 -13.29 0.19
CA LEU A 89 6.80 -13.62 -0.83
C LEU A 89 6.08 -14.92 -0.52
N GLU A 90 6.80 -15.96 -0.06
CA GLU A 90 6.19 -17.24 0.29
C GLU A 90 5.24 -17.10 1.50
N VAL A 91 5.66 -16.38 2.53
CA VAL A 91 4.88 -16.17 3.75
C VAL A 91 3.66 -15.30 3.46
N MET A 92 3.85 -14.12 2.88
CA MET A 92 2.79 -13.12 2.73
C MET A 92 1.76 -13.48 1.65
N LEU A 93 2.16 -14.27 0.65
CA LEU A 93 1.28 -14.68 -0.45
C LEU A 93 0.90 -16.18 -0.38
N ARG A 94 0.90 -16.78 0.81
CA ARG A 94 0.47 -18.17 1.03
C ARG A 94 -1.04 -18.33 0.84
N SER A 95 -1.82 -17.49 1.47
CA SER A 95 -3.30 -17.52 1.41
C SER A 95 -3.83 -16.10 1.54
N TRP A 96 -4.32 -15.52 0.45
CA TRP A 96 -4.70 -14.13 0.42
C TRP A 96 -5.81 -13.80 -0.56
N ASP A 97 -6.45 -12.65 -0.34
CA ASP A 97 -7.36 -12.01 -1.28
C ASP A 97 -7.04 -10.51 -1.41
N CYS A 98 -7.46 -9.93 -2.55
CA CYS A 98 -7.36 -8.50 -2.80
C CYS A 98 -8.72 -7.94 -3.25
N THR A 99 -9.34 -7.14 -2.40
CA THR A 99 -10.67 -6.59 -2.66
C THR A 99 -10.70 -5.63 -3.85
N LYS A 100 -9.59 -4.98 -4.18
CA LYS A 100 -9.47 -4.17 -5.41
C LYS A 100 -9.59 -5.02 -6.67
N LEU A 101 -8.96 -6.19 -6.71
CA LEU A 101 -9.06 -7.13 -7.82
C LEU A 101 -10.44 -7.80 -7.89
N ILE A 102 -10.99 -8.15 -6.72
CA ILE A 102 -12.35 -8.69 -6.62
C ILE A 102 -13.37 -7.68 -7.14
N ALA A 103 -13.29 -6.42 -6.70
CA ALA A 103 -14.15 -5.35 -7.20
C ALA A 103 -13.96 -5.09 -8.71
N TYR A 104 -12.72 -5.17 -9.20
CA TYR A 104 -12.42 -5.07 -10.63
C TYR A 104 -13.18 -6.11 -11.45
N LEU A 105 -13.13 -7.36 -11.04
CA LEU A 105 -13.78 -8.46 -11.74
C LEU A 105 -15.31 -8.44 -11.56
N ALA A 106 -15.81 -8.01 -10.40
CA ALA A 106 -17.23 -7.95 -10.09
C ALA A 106 -17.95 -6.78 -10.78
N THR A 107 -17.25 -5.71 -11.15
CA THR A 107 -17.89 -4.48 -11.65
C THR A 107 -17.57 -4.15 -13.09
N ASN A 108 -16.84 -5.02 -13.80
CA ASN A 108 -16.38 -4.77 -15.17
C ASN A 108 -15.73 -3.36 -15.29
N SER A 109 -14.62 -3.15 -14.62
CA SER A 109 -13.99 -1.83 -14.53
C SER A 109 -13.40 -1.30 -15.86
N CYS A 110 -13.45 -2.09 -16.93
CA CYS A 110 -13.26 -1.57 -18.30
C CYS A 110 -14.23 -0.42 -18.64
N ALA A 111 -15.34 -0.30 -17.89
CA ALA A 111 -16.29 0.80 -18.01
C ALA A 111 -15.88 2.08 -17.22
N GLY A 112 -14.66 2.14 -16.64
CA GLY A 112 -14.17 3.30 -15.87
C GLY A 112 -14.69 3.37 -14.44
N ASN A 113 -15.11 2.25 -13.84
CA ASN A 113 -15.54 2.19 -12.45
C ASN A 113 -14.38 2.51 -11.50
N ARG A 114 -14.69 3.19 -10.41
CA ARG A 114 -13.71 3.50 -9.37
C ARG A 114 -13.37 2.23 -8.58
N LEU A 115 -12.08 2.01 -8.36
CA LEU A 115 -11.56 0.86 -7.61
C LEU A 115 -10.91 1.27 -6.28
N ASP A 116 -10.97 2.53 -5.92
CA ASP A 116 -10.50 3.00 -4.63
C ASP A 116 -11.40 2.51 -3.49
N LEU A 117 -10.81 2.25 -2.33
CA LEU A 117 -11.52 1.70 -1.18
C LEU A 117 -12.69 2.59 -0.74
N LYS A 118 -12.48 3.88 -0.72
CA LYS A 118 -13.43 4.87 -0.22
C LYS A 118 -14.70 4.91 -1.07
N SER A 119 -14.56 4.93 -2.39
CA SER A 119 -15.69 4.87 -3.31
C SER A 119 -16.48 3.56 -3.18
N ASN A 120 -15.78 2.43 -3.03
CA ASN A 120 -16.42 1.12 -2.93
C ASN A 120 -17.05 0.83 -1.57
N SER A 121 -16.62 1.50 -0.51
CA SER A 121 -17.14 1.37 0.86
C SER A 121 -18.01 2.53 1.34
N HIS A 122 -18.28 3.52 0.48
CA HIS A 122 -18.98 4.76 0.86
C HIS A 122 -20.31 4.51 1.59
N GLU A 123 -21.08 3.54 1.17
CA GLU A 123 -22.37 3.18 1.80
C GLU A 123 -22.21 2.58 3.20
N PHE A 124 -21.03 2.08 3.54
CA PHE A 124 -20.69 1.51 4.85
C PHE A 124 -20.01 2.54 5.76
N SER A 125 -18.96 3.17 5.27
CA SER A 125 -18.09 4.06 6.06
C SER A 125 -18.37 5.54 5.88
N GLY A 126 -19.27 5.91 4.94
CA GLY A 126 -19.57 7.30 4.64
C GLY A 126 -18.35 8.06 4.11
N ASN A 127 -18.30 9.35 4.44
CA ASN A 127 -17.28 10.27 3.95
C ASN A 127 -16.14 10.49 4.96
N TYR A 128 -15.69 9.45 5.66
CA TYR A 128 -14.68 9.57 6.72
C TYR A 128 -13.33 10.17 6.26
N SER A 129 -13.10 10.21 4.97
CA SER A 129 -11.87 10.72 4.36
C SER A 129 -12.06 11.98 3.50
N LEU A 130 -13.27 12.57 3.47
CA LEU A 130 -13.51 13.79 2.73
C LEU A 130 -12.79 14.98 3.39
N GLY A 131 -11.93 15.61 2.61
CA GLY A 131 -11.18 16.79 3.00
C GLY A 131 -9.73 16.53 3.37
N GLU A 132 -9.29 15.29 3.49
CA GLU A 132 -7.91 14.98 3.89
C GLU A 132 -7.25 14.01 2.91
N GLU A 133 -6.56 14.56 1.92
CA GLU A 133 -5.45 13.84 1.30
C GLU A 133 -4.33 13.76 2.33
N ILE A 134 -4.15 12.60 2.93
CA ILE A 134 -2.99 12.31 3.79
C ILE A 134 -1.75 12.29 2.90
N LYS A 135 -1.08 13.44 2.80
CA LYS A 135 0.17 13.59 2.05
C LYS A 135 1.36 13.09 2.84
N ASP A 136 1.32 13.28 4.13
CA ASP A 136 2.39 12.90 5.07
C ASP A 136 1.77 12.39 6.37
N VAL A 137 1.84 11.08 6.59
CA VAL A 137 1.34 10.41 7.80
C VAL A 137 2.03 10.92 9.08
N THR A 138 3.25 11.46 8.97
CA THR A 138 4.00 11.98 10.12
C THR A 138 3.48 13.31 10.65
N GLN A 139 2.54 13.94 9.95
CA GLN A 139 1.88 15.19 10.36
C GLN A 139 0.52 14.96 11.03
N ILE A 140 0.07 13.71 11.13
CA ILE A 140 -1.26 13.38 11.64
C ILE A 140 -1.12 12.93 13.08
N GLU A 141 -2.04 13.37 13.93
CA GLU A 141 -2.14 12.91 15.31
C GLU A 141 -2.38 11.39 15.35
N LEU A 142 -1.70 10.68 16.28
CA LEU A 142 -1.64 9.22 16.30
C LEU A 142 -3.03 8.57 16.38
N PHE A 143 -3.90 9.02 17.29
CA PHE A 143 -5.23 8.41 17.45
C PHE A 143 -6.09 8.58 16.21
N ARG A 144 -6.00 9.73 15.56
CA ARG A 144 -6.69 10.00 14.30
C ARG A 144 -6.18 9.11 13.17
N LEU A 145 -4.87 8.88 13.10
CA LEU A 145 -4.27 7.95 12.13
C LEU A 145 -4.71 6.51 12.39
N LEU A 146 -4.77 6.08 13.67
CA LEU A 146 -5.24 4.75 14.04
C LEU A 146 -6.72 4.54 13.72
N GLU A 147 -7.56 5.53 14.01
CA GLU A 147 -8.99 5.50 13.67
C GLU A 147 -9.19 5.39 12.15
N TYR A 148 -8.49 6.23 11.39
CA TYR A 148 -8.51 6.20 9.94
C TYR A 148 -8.10 4.83 9.39
N ASN A 149 -6.99 4.26 9.87
CA ASN A 149 -6.48 2.97 9.46
C ASN A 149 -7.44 1.83 9.84
N LEU A 150 -8.08 1.92 11.02
CA LEU A 150 -9.09 0.95 11.44
C LEU A 150 -10.32 0.96 10.52
N ILE A 151 -10.81 2.15 10.16
CA ILE A 151 -11.94 2.28 9.22
C ILE A 151 -11.56 1.72 7.84
N ASP A 152 -10.35 1.92 7.35
CA ASP A 152 -9.86 1.32 6.10
C ASP A 152 -9.87 -0.22 6.17
N GLY A 153 -9.45 -0.80 7.30
CA GLY A 153 -9.51 -2.25 7.54
C GLY A 153 -10.93 -2.81 7.54
N LEU A 154 -11.86 -2.18 8.28
CA LEU A 154 -13.27 -2.55 8.33
C LEU A 154 -13.94 -2.40 6.95
N SER A 155 -13.61 -1.32 6.23
CA SER A 155 -14.08 -1.06 4.87
C SER A 155 -13.59 -2.11 3.88
N THR A 156 -12.35 -2.60 4.04
CA THR A 156 -11.80 -3.68 3.23
C THR A 156 -12.61 -4.96 3.40
N TRP A 157 -13.00 -5.29 4.63
CA TRP A 157 -13.88 -6.43 4.89
C TRP A 157 -15.25 -6.26 4.22
N PHE A 158 -15.87 -5.09 4.39
CA PHE A 158 -17.15 -4.77 3.76
C PHE A 158 -17.10 -4.93 2.23
N VAL A 159 -16.06 -4.39 1.57
CA VAL A 159 -15.88 -4.49 0.11
C VAL A 159 -15.75 -5.95 -0.33
N LYS A 160 -15.08 -6.80 0.46
CA LYS A 160 -15.02 -8.24 0.20
C LYS A 160 -16.40 -8.89 0.23
N GLU A 161 -17.14 -8.70 1.33
CA GLU A 161 -18.48 -9.27 1.48
C GLU A 161 -19.44 -8.84 0.36
N LYS A 162 -19.28 -7.61 -0.13
CA LYS A 162 -20.11 -7.04 -1.20
C LYS A 162 -19.80 -7.63 -2.57
N TYR A 163 -18.53 -7.68 -2.95
CA TYR A 163 -18.16 -7.95 -4.34
C TYR A 163 -17.73 -9.39 -4.62
N GLU A 164 -17.25 -10.14 -3.63
CA GLU A 164 -16.83 -11.54 -3.84
C GLU A 164 -17.99 -12.42 -4.36
N PRO A 165 -19.23 -12.35 -3.82
CA PRO A 165 -20.36 -13.12 -4.35
C PRO A 165 -20.69 -12.77 -5.80
N ILE A 166 -20.57 -11.49 -6.19
CA ILE A 166 -20.84 -11.02 -7.55
C ILE A 166 -19.78 -11.58 -8.51
N MET A 167 -18.50 -11.48 -8.14
CA MET A 167 -17.38 -12.03 -8.91
C MET A 167 -17.57 -13.54 -9.17
N ILE A 168 -18.01 -14.30 -8.15
CA ILE A 168 -18.28 -15.74 -8.26
C ILE A 168 -19.48 -16.00 -9.19
N GLN A 169 -20.57 -15.26 -8.99
CA GLN A 169 -21.79 -15.39 -9.82
C GLN A 169 -21.50 -15.11 -11.30
N ASP A 170 -20.60 -14.16 -11.58
CA ASP A 170 -20.21 -13.78 -12.94
C ASP A 170 -19.12 -14.70 -13.53
N ASN A 171 -18.83 -15.84 -12.88
CA ASN A 171 -17.83 -16.83 -13.29
C ASN A 171 -16.40 -16.28 -13.44
N GLN A 172 -16.03 -15.24 -12.67
CA GLN A 172 -14.72 -14.61 -12.73
C GLN A 172 -13.71 -15.23 -11.75
N LEU A 173 -14.13 -16.17 -10.90
CA LEU A 173 -13.28 -16.79 -9.89
C LEU A 173 -12.05 -17.48 -10.48
N GLN A 174 -12.21 -18.18 -11.59
CA GLN A 174 -11.10 -18.87 -12.26
C GLN A 174 -10.03 -17.87 -12.74
N ILE A 175 -10.45 -16.78 -13.36
CA ILE A 175 -9.53 -15.70 -13.80
C ILE A 175 -8.82 -15.09 -12.61
N TYR A 176 -9.52 -14.89 -11.50
CA TYR A 176 -8.94 -14.36 -10.26
C TYR A 176 -7.85 -15.27 -9.71
N GLU A 177 -8.13 -16.57 -9.57
CA GLU A 177 -7.21 -17.53 -8.96
C GLU A 177 -6.03 -17.92 -9.90
N GLU A 178 -6.28 -18.12 -11.19
CA GLU A 178 -5.29 -18.68 -12.12
C GLU A 178 -4.47 -17.61 -12.85
N ILE A 179 -4.96 -16.37 -12.96
CA ILE A 179 -4.28 -15.29 -13.70
C ILE A 179 -3.88 -14.16 -12.77
N PHE A 180 -4.84 -13.54 -12.06
CA PHE A 180 -4.57 -12.34 -11.28
C PHE A 180 -3.66 -12.61 -10.08
N LYS A 181 -3.93 -13.66 -9.32
CA LYS A 181 -3.11 -13.99 -8.14
C LYS A 181 -1.66 -14.31 -8.49
N PRO A 182 -1.36 -15.20 -9.45
CA PRO A 182 0.02 -15.44 -9.87
C PRO A 182 0.71 -14.17 -10.37
N ALA A 183 0.04 -13.37 -11.20
CA ALA A 183 0.59 -12.13 -11.75
C ALA A 183 0.97 -11.12 -10.65
N ILE A 184 0.18 -11.02 -9.58
CA ILE A 184 0.50 -10.12 -8.45
C ILE A 184 1.79 -10.53 -7.76
N LYS A 185 2.05 -11.82 -7.59
CA LYS A 185 3.31 -12.31 -7.01
C LYS A 185 4.50 -11.84 -7.83
N ASP A 186 4.43 -12.02 -9.15
CA ASP A 186 5.50 -11.60 -10.06
C ASP A 186 5.69 -10.08 -10.04
N ILE A 187 4.61 -9.31 -10.00
CA ILE A 187 4.66 -7.85 -9.93
C ILE A 187 5.35 -7.39 -8.64
N ILE A 188 4.99 -7.95 -7.48
CA ILE A 188 5.61 -7.60 -6.20
C ILE A 188 7.10 -7.97 -6.22
N GLN A 189 7.44 -9.13 -6.74
CA GLN A 189 8.83 -9.55 -6.89
C GLN A 189 9.63 -8.60 -7.78
N MET A 190 9.09 -8.21 -8.93
CA MET A 190 9.73 -7.23 -9.82
C MET A 190 9.92 -5.87 -9.15
N GLN A 191 8.93 -5.40 -8.40
CA GLN A 191 9.00 -4.13 -7.67
C GLN A 191 10.08 -4.15 -6.58
N LEU A 192 10.20 -5.25 -5.83
CA LEU A 192 11.21 -5.40 -4.77
C LEU A 192 12.61 -5.65 -5.33
N THR A 193 12.73 -6.36 -6.43
CA THR A 193 14.01 -6.55 -7.13
C THR A 193 14.51 -5.24 -7.74
N GLY A 194 13.59 -4.43 -8.28
CA GLY A 194 13.89 -3.15 -8.90
C GLY A 194 14.69 -3.29 -10.20
N MET A 195 15.22 -2.16 -10.66
CA MET A 195 16.10 -2.08 -11.82
C MET A 195 17.38 -1.32 -11.47
N PRO A 196 18.56 -1.77 -11.94
CA PRO A 196 19.79 -1.01 -11.75
C PRO A 196 19.72 0.30 -12.52
N VAL A 197 20.06 1.41 -11.85
CA VAL A 197 20.07 2.74 -12.46
C VAL A 197 21.50 3.28 -12.48
N ASN A 198 21.96 3.74 -13.64
CA ASN A 198 23.23 4.45 -13.75
C ASN A 198 23.04 5.88 -13.22
N MET A 199 23.27 6.08 -11.92
CA MET A 199 23.07 7.37 -11.25
C MET A 199 23.88 8.51 -11.88
N PRO A 200 25.17 8.37 -12.22
CA PRO A 200 25.92 9.43 -12.91
C PRO A 200 25.26 9.86 -14.22
N ARG A 201 24.83 8.90 -15.03
CA ARG A 201 24.14 9.21 -16.30
C ARG A 201 22.78 9.84 -16.09
N SER A 202 22.03 9.40 -15.08
CA SER A 202 20.73 10.00 -14.72
C SER A 202 20.87 11.46 -14.30
N ILE A 203 21.89 11.79 -13.50
CA ILE A 203 22.19 13.16 -13.10
C ILE A 203 22.58 14.01 -14.32
N GLU A 204 23.44 13.52 -15.20
CA GLU A 204 23.85 14.21 -16.43
C GLU A 204 22.64 14.54 -17.31
N VAL A 205 21.76 13.55 -17.56
CA VAL A 205 20.54 13.73 -18.35
C VAL A 205 19.59 14.71 -17.68
N ASN A 206 19.38 14.61 -16.36
CA ASN A 206 18.52 15.54 -15.62
C ASN A 206 19.03 16.99 -15.74
N ASN A 207 20.32 17.22 -15.56
CA ASN A 207 20.91 18.56 -15.67
C ASN A 207 20.74 19.11 -17.09
N HIS A 208 20.97 18.27 -18.11
CA HIS A 208 20.76 18.67 -19.51
C HIS A 208 19.30 19.06 -19.79
N LEU A 209 18.34 18.25 -19.33
CA LEU A 209 16.90 18.51 -19.50
C LEU A 209 16.46 19.77 -18.77
N THR A 210 16.95 19.99 -17.55
CA THR A 210 16.65 21.22 -16.77
C THR A 210 17.15 22.46 -17.49
N THR A 211 18.41 22.44 -17.98
CA THR A 211 18.99 23.56 -18.74
C THR A 211 18.19 23.86 -20.01
N GLU A 212 17.79 22.81 -20.72
CA GLU A 212 17.00 22.98 -21.95
C GLU A 212 15.59 23.48 -21.67
N GLN A 213 14.96 23.04 -20.58
CA GLN A 213 13.68 23.54 -20.10
C GLN A 213 13.74 25.04 -19.77
N GLU A 214 14.77 25.46 -19.04
CA GLU A 214 15.01 26.86 -18.70
C GLU A 214 15.21 27.70 -19.97
N ARG A 215 16.03 27.21 -20.91
CA ARG A 215 16.26 27.87 -22.20
C ARG A 215 14.98 28.06 -23.00
N LEU A 216 14.13 27.03 -23.06
CA LEU A 216 12.86 27.08 -23.76
C LEU A 216 11.86 28.01 -23.06
N LEU A 217 11.82 28.00 -21.73
CA LEU A 217 10.98 28.91 -20.95
C LEU A 217 11.35 30.37 -21.21
N GLN A 218 12.65 30.69 -21.23
CA GLN A 218 13.11 32.06 -21.56
C GLN A 218 12.71 32.48 -22.98
N LYS A 219 12.73 31.55 -23.94
CA LYS A 219 12.24 31.83 -25.30
C LYS A 219 10.74 32.14 -25.32
N ILE A 220 9.95 31.38 -24.58
CA ILE A 220 8.50 31.61 -24.48
C ILE A 220 8.20 32.97 -23.84
N LEU A 221 8.87 33.26 -22.72
CA LEU A 221 8.66 34.54 -21.98
C LEU A 221 9.18 35.74 -22.77
N ALA A 222 10.07 35.57 -23.73
CA ALA A 222 10.56 36.63 -24.59
C ALA A 222 9.68 36.86 -25.85
N ASP A 223 8.63 36.07 -26.03
CA ASP A 223 7.72 36.24 -27.17
C ASP A 223 6.81 37.46 -26.93
N PRO A 224 6.78 38.42 -27.85
CA PRO A 224 5.98 39.64 -27.68
C PRO A 224 4.44 39.41 -27.68
N ILE A 225 3.99 38.20 -27.95
CA ILE A 225 2.56 37.84 -27.94
C ILE A 225 2.13 37.35 -26.53
N ILE A 226 3.05 37.03 -25.66
CA ILE A 226 2.82 36.66 -24.25
C ILE A 226 3.13 37.83 -23.34
#